data_d0d822bea1257c6add19c841ea4cfe32
#
_entry.id   d0d822bea1257c6add19c841ea4cfe32
#
_cell.length_a   1.000
_cell.length_b   1.000
_cell.length_c   1.000
_cell.angle_alpha   90.00
_cell.angle_beta   90.00
_cell.angle_gamma   90.00
#
_symmetry.space_group_name_H-M   'P 1'
#
loop_
_entity.id
_entity.type
_entity.pdbx_description
1 polymer ?
#
loop_
_entity_poly.entity_id
_entity_poly.type
_entity_poly.pdbx_seq_one_letter_code
_entity_poly.pdbx_strand_id
1 'polypeptide(L)' 'MPTEKNNSYFVYLANKLSLINQFTTFPNPSVGAVSVFKKQIISTGITGNNGSPHAEYDAIKKAKNKKIDKLYVSLIPC' A
#
# COMPACT_ATOMS: atom_id res chain seq x y z
N MET A 1 -20.10 8.97 -11.58
CA MET A 1 -19.22 8.40 -10.63
C MET A 1 -18.62 9.47 -9.73
N PRO A 2 -18.43 9.13 -8.57
CA PRO A 2 -17.77 10.11 -7.76
C PRO A 2 -16.46 10.43 -8.40
N THR A 3 -16.26 11.66 -8.55
CA THR A 3 -15.03 12.10 -9.15
C THR A 3 -13.91 12.05 -8.17
N GLU A 4 -14.25 11.97 -6.91
CA GLU A 4 -13.22 11.95 -5.91
C GLU A 4 -12.71 10.55 -5.72
N LYS A 5 -11.49 10.43 -5.33
CA LYS A 5 -10.91 9.16 -4.99
C LYS A 5 -11.42 8.76 -3.63
N ASN A 6 -12.08 7.63 -3.59
CA ASN A 6 -12.66 7.15 -2.36
C ASN A 6 -11.89 5.94 -1.87
N ASN A 7 -12.40 5.34 -0.82
CA ASN A 7 -11.72 4.19 -0.22
C ASN A 7 -11.52 3.07 -1.22
N SER A 8 -12.51 2.84 -2.10
CA SER A 8 -12.39 1.76 -3.07
C SER A 8 -11.23 1.98 -4.03
N TYR A 9 -11.02 3.22 -4.42
CA TYR A 9 -9.92 3.53 -5.31
C TYR A 9 -8.57 3.23 -4.65
N PHE A 10 -8.41 3.66 -3.41
CA PHE A 10 -7.13 3.45 -2.73
C PHE A 10 -6.90 1.99 -2.38
N VAL A 11 -7.95 1.27 -2.04
CA VAL A 11 -7.83 -0.16 -1.80
C VAL A 11 -7.47 -0.88 -3.10
N TYR A 12 -8.07 -0.44 -4.21
CA TYR A 12 -7.72 -0.99 -5.51
C TYR A 12 -6.23 -0.83 -5.79
N LEU A 13 -5.70 0.37 -5.54
CA LEU A 13 -4.28 0.62 -5.76
C LEU A 13 -3.41 -0.25 -4.86
N ALA A 14 -3.80 -0.39 -3.60
CA ALA A 14 -3.04 -1.23 -2.69
C ALA A 14 -3.03 -2.67 -3.17
N ASN A 15 -4.16 -3.16 -3.68
CA ASN A 15 -4.23 -4.51 -4.22
C ASN A 15 -3.35 -4.67 -5.45
N LYS A 16 -3.31 -3.67 -6.31
CA LYS A 16 -2.43 -3.73 -7.48
C LYS A 16 -0.97 -3.77 -7.06
N LEU A 17 -0.62 -2.98 -6.05
CA LEU A 17 0.75 -2.98 -5.56
C LEU A 17 1.14 -4.34 -4.99
N SER A 18 0.19 -5.03 -4.37
CA SER A 18 0.50 -6.33 -3.78
C SER A 18 0.94 -7.36 -4.81
N LEU A 19 0.60 -7.15 -6.08
CA LEU A 19 0.97 -8.09 -7.12
C LEU A 19 2.40 -7.93 -7.60
N ILE A 20 3.02 -6.82 -7.29
CA ILE A 20 4.32 -6.50 -7.86
C ILE A 20 5.40 -7.45 -7.38
N ASN A 21 5.40 -7.77 -6.09
CA ASN A 21 6.47 -8.57 -5.50
C ASN A 21 6.02 -9.97 -5.11
N GLN A 22 4.93 -10.41 -5.71
CA GLN A 22 4.27 -11.64 -5.28
C GLN A 22 5.19 -12.85 -5.31
N PHE A 23 5.99 -12.96 -6.35
CA PHE A 23 6.85 -14.14 -6.50
C PHE A 23 8.08 -14.08 -5.61
N THR A 24 8.54 -12.90 -5.29
CA THR A 24 9.73 -12.78 -4.47
C THR A 24 9.47 -12.89 -2.99
N THR A 25 8.22 -12.74 -2.58
CA THR A 25 7.88 -12.87 -1.15
C THR A 25 7.39 -14.25 -0.79
N PHE A 26 7.15 -15.10 -1.78
CA PHE A 26 6.65 -16.45 -1.51
C PHE A 26 7.57 -17.17 -0.51
N PRO A 27 7.05 -17.90 0.47
CA PRO A 27 5.63 -18.22 0.70
C PRO A 27 4.87 -17.16 1.47
N ASN A 28 5.49 -16.04 1.80
CA ASN A 28 4.80 -14.98 2.52
C ASN A 28 3.92 -14.18 1.57
N PRO A 29 2.76 -13.72 2.02
CA PRO A 29 1.91 -12.92 1.14
C PRO A 29 2.60 -11.60 0.80
N SER A 30 2.38 -11.14 -0.42
CA SER A 30 2.80 -9.80 -0.81
C SER A 30 1.66 -8.84 -0.53
N VAL A 31 1.96 -7.75 0.16
CA VAL A 31 0.97 -6.78 0.57
C VAL A 31 1.35 -5.43 -0.01
N GLY A 32 0.35 -4.66 -0.40
CA GLY A 32 0.56 -3.28 -0.84
C GLY A 32 -0.09 -2.34 0.13
N ALA A 33 0.44 -1.13 0.23
CA ALA A 33 -0.10 -0.10 1.11
C ALA A 33 -0.03 1.25 0.42
N VAL A 34 -1.02 2.10 0.70
CA VAL A 34 -1.10 3.44 0.15
C VAL A 34 -1.39 4.39 1.30
N SER A 35 -0.52 5.37 1.52
CA SER A 35 -0.76 6.39 2.53
C SER A 35 -1.38 7.59 1.86
N VAL A 36 -2.36 8.20 2.53
CA VAL A 36 -3.18 9.26 1.94
C VAL A 36 -3.32 10.39 2.94
N PHE A 37 -3.32 11.62 2.45
CA PHE A 37 -3.66 12.78 3.25
C PHE A 37 -4.57 13.66 2.42
N LYS A 38 -5.74 13.95 2.95
CA LYS A 38 -6.73 14.78 2.28
C LYS A 38 -7.00 14.30 0.86
N LYS A 39 -7.20 12.99 0.75
CA LYS A 39 -7.54 12.31 -0.52
C LYS A 39 -6.42 12.35 -1.54
N GLN A 40 -5.22 12.67 -1.14
CA GLN A 40 -4.07 12.64 -2.03
C GLN A 40 -3.09 11.59 -1.57
N ILE A 41 -2.54 10.86 -2.52
CA ILE A 41 -1.56 9.82 -2.21
C ILE A 41 -0.26 10.49 -1.79
N ILE A 42 0.23 10.11 -0.63
CA ILE A 42 1.49 10.61 -0.12
C ILE A 42 2.63 9.65 -0.44
N SER A 43 2.39 8.36 -0.25
CA SER A 43 3.41 7.36 -0.52
C SER A 43 2.75 6.02 -0.72
N THR A 44 3.54 5.09 -1.24
CA THR A 44 3.09 3.71 -1.39
C THR A 44 4.15 2.80 -0.81
N GLY A 45 3.74 1.60 -0.46
CA GLY A 45 4.65 0.60 0.06
C GLY A 45 4.26 -0.78 -0.41
N ILE A 46 5.25 -1.65 -0.53
CA ILE A 46 5.01 -3.05 -0.84
C ILE A 46 5.90 -3.89 0.06
N THR A 47 5.43 -5.10 0.32
CA THR A 47 6.22 -6.04 1.10
C THR A 47 7.54 -6.27 0.38
N GLY A 48 8.63 -6.18 1.12
CA GLY A 48 9.95 -6.41 0.56
C GLY A 48 10.19 -7.89 0.30
N ASN A 49 11.29 -8.18 -0.34
CA ASN A 49 11.68 -9.55 -0.62
C ASN A 49 11.80 -10.32 0.68
N ASN A 50 11.37 -11.57 0.65
CA ASN A 50 11.38 -12.42 1.85
C ASN A 50 10.43 -11.93 2.93
N GLY A 51 9.46 -11.07 2.55
CA GLY A 51 8.42 -10.64 3.47
C GLY A 51 8.78 -9.48 4.37
N SER A 52 9.92 -8.85 4.16
CA SER A 52 10.35 -7.75 5.02
C SER A 52 10.98 -6.66 4.17
N PRO A 53 10.68 -5.39 4.43
CA PRO A 53 9.79 -4.88 5.47
C PRO A 53 8.33 -5.10 5.10
N HIS A 54 7.43 -4.91 6.08
CA HIS A 54 6.01 -4.94 5.79
C HIS A 54 5.62 -3.71 4.99
N ALA A 55 4.55 -3.85 4.20
CA ALA A 55 4.13 -2.78 3.29
C ALA A 55 3.78 -1.50 4.03
N GLU A 56 3.11 -1.62 5.17
CA GLU A 56 2.71 -0.45 5.94
C GLU A 56 3.93 0.33 6.41
N TYR A 57 4.90 -0.38 6.92
CA TYR A 57 6.14 0.25 7.37
C TYR A 57 6.84 0.94 6.21
N ASP A 58 6.89 0.27 5.07
CA ASP A 58 7.53 0.84 3.88
C ASP A 58 6.84 2.13 3.45
N ALA A 59 5.50 2.13 3.43
CA ALA A 59 4.76 3.32 3.03
C ALA A 59 4.99 4.48 4.01
N ILE A 60 4.95 4.19 5.30
CA ILE A 60 5.14 5.23 6.32
C ILE A 60 6.55 5.80 6.24
N LYS A 61 7.52 4.94 6.07
CA LYS A 61 8.89 5.39 5.98
C LYS A 61 9.11 6.29 4.76
N LYS A 62 8.51 5.93 3.64
CA LYS A 62 8.65 6.71 2.42
C LYS A 62 7.91 8.05 2.50
N ALA A 63 6.90 8.13 3.35
CA ALA A 63 6.21 9.41 3.55
C ALA A 63 7.10 10.42 4.24
N LYS A 64 8.10 9.95 4.96
CA LYS A 64 9.03 10.80 5.70
C LYS A 64 8.26 11.61 6.73
N ASN A 65 8.33 12.92 6.67
CA ASN A 65 7.66 13.75 7.65
C ASN A 65 6.30 14.27 7.20
N LYS A 66 5.80 13.78 6.09
CA LYS A 66 4.51 14.25 5.59
C LYS A 66 3.39 13.67 6.42
N LYS A 67 2.32 14.44 6.54
CA LYS A 67 1.16 13.98 7.29
C LYS A 67 0.41 12.94 6.52
N ILE A 68 -0.16 11.98 7.24
CA ILE A 68 -0.97 10.91 6.69
C ILE A 68 -2.23 10.85 7.54
N ASP A 69 -3.39 10.87 6.93
CA ASP A 69 -4.62 10.68 7.69
C ASP A 69 -5.24 9.31 7.47
N LYS A 70 -4.84 8.58 6.44
CA LYS A 70 -5.34 7.23 6.21
C LYS A 70 -4.27 6.37 5.57
N LEU A 71 -4.32 5.10 5.90
CA LEU A 71 -3.41 4.12 5.33
C LEU A 71 -4.26 2.96 4.83
N TYR A 72 -4.20 2.71 3.54
CA TYR A 72 -4.96 1.62 2.92
C TYR A 72 -4.03 0.47 2.63
N VAL A 73 -4.45 -0.72 2.99
CA VAL A 73 -3.62 -1.92 2.86
C VAL A 73 -4.40 -2.91 2.02
N SER A 74 -3.71 -3.70 1.24
CA SER A 74 -4.37 -4.65 0.38
C SER A 74 -5.18 -5.64 1.20
N LEU A 75 -6.33 -6.01 0.67
CA LEU A 75 -7.22 -6.95 1.32
C LEU A 75 -7.00 -8.38 0.83
N ILE A 76 -6.23 -8.53 -0.22
CA ILE A 76 -6.03 -9.83 -0.84
C ILE A 76 -4.59 -10.24 -0.66
N PRO A 77 -4.33 -11.11 0.30
CA PRO A 77 -2.99 -11.67 0.42
C PRO A 77 -2.76 -12.63 -0.74
N CYS A 78 -1.57 -12.75 -1.16
CA CYS A 78 -1.26 -13.64 -2.28
C CYS A 78 -0.79 -14.98 -1.85
#